data_bff0eb9e7e5270f6943f15a949e44fea
#
_entry.id   bff0eb9e7e5270f6943f15a949e44fea
#
_cell.length_a   1.000
_cell.length_b   1.000
_cell.length_c   1.000
_cell.angle_alpha   90.00
_cell.angle_beta   90.00
_cell.angle_gamma   90.00
#
_symmetry.space_group_name_H-M   'P 1'
#
loop_
_entity.id
_entity.type
_entity.pdbx_description
1 polymer ?
#
loop_
_entity_poly.entity_id
_entity_poly.type
_entity_poly.pdbx_seq_one_letter_code
_entity_poly.pdbx_strand_id
1 'polypeptide(L)'
;MTSESGTTTVHLAVYDTLADWETGHATAWLARAGHTIRTVGPVAGEPVTTLAGIRIVPDLALDDLRPEDSALLILPGAEKYDEGDELAPFTAKARAFLDAGVPVAAICGATAGLAREGLLDDRRHTSAVSFYLAATGYKGAEHYVDADAVRDGDLITAGPTEPVAFAREIFARLGAYEGKRDAWFRLFHDSDPAAFAELNG
;
A
#
# COMPACT_ATOMS: atom_id res chain seq x y z
N MET A 1 28.59 -3.95 -17.25
CA MET A 1 28.05 -3.81 -15.89
C MET A 1 26.66 -4.40 -15.95
N THR A 2 26.49 -5.63 -15.48
CA THR A 2 25.20 -6.29 -15.36
C THR A 2 24.44 -5.57 -14.25
N SER A 3 23.36 -4.84 -14.56
CA SER A 3 22.42 -4.38 -13.56
C SER A 3 21.91 -5.62 -12.81
N GLU A 4 22.18 -5.73 -11.53
CA GLU A 4 21.44 -6.64 -10.67
C GLU A 4 19.97 -6.25 -10.84
N SER A 5 19.19 -7.12 -11.48
CA SER A 5 17.75 -6.95 -11.54
C SER A 5 17.25 -7.20 -10.13
N GLY A 6 16.99 -6.13 -9.38
CA GLY A 6 16.30 -6.22 -8.10
C GLY A 6 15.00 -7.00 -8.27
N THR A 7 14.48 -7.56 -7.19
CA THR A 7 13.20 -8.27 -7.23
C THR A 7 12.09 -7.37 -7.79
N THR A 8 11.25 -7.91 -8.67
CA THR A 8 10.07 -7.24 -9.23
C THR A 8 8.79 -7.68 -8.53
N THR A 9 8.88 -8.52 -7.50
CA THR A 9 7.71 -9.03 -6.78
C THR A 9 7.18 -7.99 -5.82
N VAL A 10 5.91 -7.67 -5.97
CA VAL A 10 5.15 -6.81 -5.05
C VAL A 10 4.24 -7.70 -4.23
N HIS A 11 4.32 -7.60 -2.91
CA HIS A 11 3.48 -8.36 -2.02
C HIS A 11 2.28 -7.52 -1.55
N LEU A 12 1.08 -8.06 -1.78
CA LEU A 12 -0.19 -7.50 -1.30
C LEU A 12 -0.65 -8.29 -0.09
N ALA A 13 -0.72 -7.65 1.06
CA ALA A 13 -1.34 -8.26 2.24
C ALA A 13 -2.83 -8.45 2.00
N VAL A 14 -3.34 -9.63 2.36
CA VAL A 14 -4.76 -9.97 2.28
C VAL A 14 -5.20 -10.58 3.61
N TYR A 15 -6.33 -10.12 4.11
CA TYR A 15 -6.92 -10.54 5.37
C TYR A 15 -8.43 -10.31 5.34
N ASP A 16 -9.13 -10.85 6.31
CA ASP A 16 -10.58 -10.66 6.40
C ASP A 16 -10.95 -9.19 6.50
N THR A 17 -12.05 -8.82 5.89
CA THR A 17 -12.62 -7.47 5.82
C THR A 17 -11.76 -6.42 5.10
N LEU A 18 -10.74 -6.84 4.31
CA LEU A 18 -10.00 -5.86 3.50
C LEU A 18 -10.93 -5.12 2.52
N ALA A 19 -10.65 -3.84 2.30
CA ALA A 19 -11.44 -2.98 1.43
C ALA A 19 -11.09 -3.20 -0.04
N ASP A 20 -12.03 -3.73 -0.80
CA ASP A 20 -11.84 -4.23 -2.18
C ASP A 20 -11.38 -3.16 -3.18
N TRP A 21 -11.76 -1.89 -2.97
CA TRP A 21 -11.50 -0.80 -3.93
C TRP A 21 -10.10 -0.16 -3.80
N GLU A 22 -9.38 -0.40 -2.73
CA GLU A 22 -8.22 0.41 -2.37
C GLU A 22 -6.96 0.09 -3.17
N THR A 23 -6.76 -1.15 -3.58
CA THR A 23 -5.49 -1.60 -4.16
C THR A 23 -5.57 -1.94 -5.64
N GLY A 24 -6.77 -1.92 -6.23
CA GLY A 24 -6.99 -2.35 -7.62
C GLY A 24 -6.17 -1.57 -8.65
N HIS A 25 -6.10 -0.24 -8.51
CA HIS A 25 -5.29 0.59 -9.40
C HIS A 25 -3.80 0.26 -9.28
N ALA A 26 -3.28 0.16 -8.05
CA ALA A 26 -1.87 -0.13 -7.82
C ALA A 26 -1.50 -1.51 -8.39
N THR A 27 -2.21 -2.56 -8.01
CA THR A 27 -1.87 -3.93 -8.38
C THR A 27 -2.02 -4.20 -9.88
N ALA A 28 -3.14 -3.77 -10.48
CA ALA A 28 -3.38 -3.99 -11.91
C ALA A 28 -2.34 -3.29 -12.79
N TRP A 29 -1.98 -2.04 -12.45
CA TRP A 29 -1.04 -1.28 -13.26
C TRP A 29 0.41 -1.66 -13.00
N LEU A 30 0.78 -2.09 -11.80
CA LEU A 30 2.09 -2.68 -11.55
C LEU A 30 2.28 -4.00 -12.31
N ALA A 31 1.26 -4.86 -12.35
CA ALA A 31 1.31 -6.07 -13.16
C ALA A 31 1.51 -5.75 -14.66
N ARG A 32 0.84 -4.73 -15.20
CA ARG A 32 1.05 -4.24 -16.58
C ARG A 32 2.45 -3.66 -16.80
N ALA A 33 3.07 -3.11 -15.76
CA ALA A 33 4.44 -2.60 -15.80
C ALA A 33 5.52 -3.70 -15.64
N GLY A 34 5.11 -4.98 -15.53
CA GLY A 34 6.01 -6.12 -15.47
C GLY A 34 6.35 -6.59 -14.05
N HIS A 35 5.69 -6.05 -13.02
CA HIS A 35 5.82 -6.57 -11.66
C HIS A 35 4.98 -7.84 -11.47
N THR A 36 5.48 -8.76 -10.66
CA THR A 36 4.71 -9.92 -10.20
C THR A 36 3.97 -9.54 -8.92
N ILE A 37 2.65 -9.67 -8.90
CA ILE A 37 1.86 -9.45 -7.69
C ILE A 37 1.64 -10.80 -7.00
N ARG A 38 1.99 -10.89 -5.72
CA ARG A 38 1.74 -12.06 -4.87
C ARG A 38 0.96 -11.64 -3.63
N THR A 39 -0.02 -12.45 -3.27
CA THR A 39 -0.83 -12.21 -2.07
C THR A 39 -0.23 -12.88 -0.85
N VAL A 40 -0.28 -12.19 0.29
CA VAL A 40 0.24 -12.65 1.58
C VAL A 40 -0.86 -12.60 2.61
N GLY A 41 -1.23 -13.74 3.16
CA GLY A 41 -2.26 -13.85 4.20
C GLY A 41 -1.72 -14.39 5.52
N PRO A 42 -2.58 -14.54 6.53
CA PRO A 42 -2.19 -15.17 7.80
C PRO A 42 -1.61 -16.57 7.59
N VAL A 43 -2.26 -17.36 6.73
CA VAL A 43 -1.87 -18.74 6.40
C VAL A 43 -1.96 -18.92 4.89
N ALA A 44 -0.92 -19.49 4.28
CA ALA A 44 -0.93 -19.79 2.84
C ALA A 44 -2.00 -20.85 2.51
N GLY A 45 -2.73 -20.62 1.43
CA GLY A 45 -3.78 -21.55 0.97
C GLY A 45 -5.09 -21.50 1.75
N GLU A 46 -5.16 -20.81 2.88
CA GLU A 46 -6.41 -20.59 3.61
C GLU A 46 -7.09 -19.30 3.14
N PRO A 47 -8.33 -19.36 2.62
CA PRO A 47 -8.95 -18.17 2.06
C PRO A 47 -9.35 -17.17 3.13
N VAL A 48 -9.09 -15.90 2.87
CA VAL A 48 -9.64 -14.74 3.58
C VAL A 48 -10.84 -14.19 2.82
N THR A 49 -11.73 -13.46 3.50
CA THR A 49 -12.94 -12.90 2.90
C THR A 49 -12.91 -11.38 2.99
N THR A 50 -12.98 -10.71 1.83
CA THR A 50 -12.97 -9.25 1.73
C THR A 50 -14.26 -8.62 2.26
N LEU A 51 -14.29 -7.29 2.37
CA LEU A 51 -15.48 -6.55 2.76
C LEU A 51 -16.67 -6.80 1.81
N ALA A 52 -16.41 -6.97 0.51
CA ALA A 52 -17.43 -7.32 -0.48
C ALA A 52 -17.85 -8.81 -0.45
N GLY A 53 -17.24 -9.64 0.41
CA GLY A 53 -17.50 -11.09 0.46
C GLY A 53 -16.72 -11.90 -0.58
N ILE A 54 -15.74 -11.32 -1.25
CA ILE A 54 -14.87 -12.03 -2.20
C ILE A 54 -13.85 -12.86 -1.41
N ARG A 55 -13.68 -14.12 -1.83
CA ARG A 55 -12.68 -15.00 -1.21
C ARG A 55 -11.36 -14.93 -1.98
N ILE A 56 -10.29 -14.64 -1.25
CA ILE A 56 -8.92 -14.61 -1.78
C ILE A 56 -8.12 -15.70 -1.10
N VAL A 57 -7.45 -16.53 -1.89
CA VAL A 57 -6.52 -17.55 -1.38
C VAL A 57 -5.11 -16.98 -1.42
N PRO A 58 -4.44 -16.75 -0.28
CA PRO A 58 -3.10 -16.19 -0.26
C PRO A 58 -2.07 -17.14 -0.88
N ASP A 59 -1.14 -16.58 -1.66
CA ASP A 59 -0.01 -17.32 -2.24
C ASP A 59 1.05 -17.67 -1.20
N LEU A 60 1.16 -16.86 -0.12
CA LEU A 60 2.22 -16.94 0.87
C LEU A 60 1.65 -16.68 2.27
N ALA A 61 2.19 -17.37 3.27
CA ALA A 61 1.95 -17.04 4.66
C ALA A 61 2.78 -15.82 5.09
N LEU A 62 2.26 -15.02 6.02
CA LEU A 62 2.95 -13.85 6.56
C LEU A 62 4.31 -14.22 7.19
N ASP A 63 4.39 -15.39 7.84
CA ASP A 63 5.63 -15.86 8.47
C ASP A 63 6.73 -16.17 7.46
N ASP A 64 6.36 -16.55 6.23
CA ASP A 64 7.31 -16.86 5.16
C ASP A 64 7.72 -15.62 4.35
N LEU A 65 7.03 -14.50 4.52
CA LEU A 65 7.34 -13.26 3.81
C LEU A 65 8.69 -12.68 4.28
N ARG A 66 9.58 -12.39 3.30
CA ARG A 66 10.90 -11.81 3.53
C ARG A 66 11.05 -10.48 2.78
N PRO A 67 11.65 -9.44 3.40
CA PRO A 67 11.91 -8.18 2.72
C PRO A 67 12.77 -8.33 1.46
N GLU A 68 13.79 -9.19 1.48
CA GLU A 68 14.70 -9.42 0.35
C GLU A 68 14.02 -9.98 -0.90
N ASP A 69 12.85 -10.60 -0.75
CA ASP A 69 12.07 -11.15 -1.86
C ASP A 69 11.05 -10.15 -2.43
N SER A 70 11.04 -8.92 -1.91
CA SER A 70 10.00 -7.93 -2.17
C SER A 70 10.54 -6.63 -2.73
N ALA A 71 9.89 -6.10 -3.76
CA ALA A 71 10.08 -4.73 -4.22
C ALA A 71 9.22 -3.73 -3.42
N LEU A 72 8.11 -4.19 -2.85
CA LEU A 72 7.13 -3.39 -2.10
C LEU A 72 6.19 -4.31 -1.30
N LEU A 73 5.82 -3.88 -0.10
CA LEU A 73 4.69 -4.43 0.66
C LEU A 73 3.52 -3.45 0.63
N ILE A 74 2.33 -3.91 0.21
CA ILE A 74 1.08 -3.13 0.21
C ILE A 74 0.17 -3.64 1.32
N LEU A 75 -0.31 -2.73 2.17
CA LEU A 75 -1.27 -2.99 3.25
C LEU A 75 -2.58 -2.24 2.95
N PRO A 76 -3.65 -2.92 2.49
CA PRO A 76 -4.97 -2.32 2.37
C PRO A 76 -5.61 -2.02 3.73
N GLY A 77 -6.61 -1.16 3.76
CA GLY A 77 -7.49 -1.00 4.91
C GLY A 77 -8.37 -2.22 5.12
N ALA A 78 -8.82 -2.40 6.35
CA ALA A 78 -9.79 -3.42 6.74
C ALA A 78 -10.50 -2.98 8.01
N GLU A 79 -11.75 -3.42 8.23
CA GLU A 79 -12.49 -3.17 9.47
C GLU A 79 -11.76 -3.73 10.69
N LYS A 80 -11.02 -4.82 10.51
CA LYS A 80 -10.20 -5.44 11.56
C LYS A 80 -9.13 -4.52 12.19
N TYR A 81 -8.73 -3.45 11.53
CA TYR A 81 -7.86 -2.44 12.15
C TYR A 81 -8.58 -1.64 13.25
N ASP A 82 -9.91 -1.58 13.23
CA ASP A 82 -10.72 -0.88 14.22
C ASP A 82 -11.24 -1.82 15.34
N GLU A 83 -11.17 -3.14 15.13
CA GLU A 83 -11.75 -4.13 16.02
C GLU A 83 -10.75 -4.71 17.07
N GLY A 84 -9.45 -4.50 16.90
CA GLY A 84 -8.42 -5.02 17.82
C GLY A 84 -7.04 -5.18 17.19
N ASP A 85 -6.26 -6.15 17.68
CA ASP A 85 -4.84 -6.33 17.34
C ASP A 85 -4.58 -7.49 16.36
N GLU A 86 -5.62 -8.06 15.76
CA GLU A 86 -5.49 -9.23 14.88
C GLU A 86 -4.53 -8.97 13.71
N LEU A 87 -4.49 -7.73 13.19
CA LEU A 87 -3.61 -7.35 12.08
C LEU A 87 -2.25 -6.76 12.54
N ALA A 88 -1.96 -6.72 13.85
CA ALA A 88 -0.66 -6.28 14.36
C ALA A 88 0.53 -7.05 13.77
N PRO A 89 0.48 -8.37 13.48
CA PRO A 89 1.57 -9.06 12.81
C PRO A 89 1.92 -8.50 11.44
N PHE A 90 0.94 -7.99 10.68
CA PHE A 90 1.18 -7.37 9.37
C PHE A 90 1.89 -6.02 9.50
N THR A 91 1.54 -5.22 10.50
CA THR A 91 2.21 -3.93 10.75
C THR A 91 3.60 -4.11 11.36
N ALA A 92 3.81 -5.13 12.18
CA ALA A 92 5.14 -5.54 12.62
C ALA A 92 6.03 -6.00 11.44
N LYS A 93 5.46 -6.70 10.45
CA LYS A 93 6.15 -7.04 9.20
C LYS A 93 6.51 -5.79 8.40
N ALA A 94 5.61 -4.79 8.34
CA ALA A 94 5.90 -3.50 7.71
C ALA A 94 7.12 -2.80 8.33
N ARG A 95 7.29 -2.85 9.66
CA ARG A 95 8.50 -2.37 10.33
C ARG A 95 9.75 -3.06 9.79
N ALA A 96 9.75 -4.40 9.73
CA ALA A 96 10.89 -5.16 9.23
C ALA A 96 11.25 -4.81 7.78
N PHE A 97 10.24 -4.49 6.94
CA PHE A 97 10.45 -4.04 5.57
C PHE A 97 11.12 -2.66 5.52
N LEU A 98 10.61 -1.69 6.26
CA LEU A 98 11.19 -0.34 6.33
C LEU A 98 12.60 -0.36 6.91
N ASP A 99 12.86 -1.17 7.93
CA ASP A 99 14.20 -1.36 8.52
C ASP A 99 15.20 -1.98 7.53
N ALA A 100 14.71 -2.80 6.60
CA ALA A 100 15.49 -3.38 5.51
C ALA A 100 15.62 -2.46 4.28
N GLY A 101 15.02 -1.25 4.29
CA GLY A 101 15.00 -0.32 3.16
C GLY A 101 14.07 -0.75 2.02
N VAL A 102 13.12 -1.65 2.29
CA VAL A 102 12.10 -2.07 1.35
C VAL A 102 10.83 -1.23 1.56
N PRO A 103 10.27 -0.61 0.52
CA PRO A 103 9.14 0.28 0.67
C PRO A 103 7.87 -0.43 1.17
N VAL A 104 7.08 0.32 1.93
CA VAL A 104 5.76 -0.05 2.43
C VAL A 104 4.75 0.99 1.99
N ALA A 105 3.61 0.53 1.48
CA ALA A 105 2.48 1.37 1.14
C ALA A 105 1.24 0.93 1.94
N ALA A 106 0.64 1.85 2.68
CA ALA A 106 -0.53 1.59 3.52
C ALA A 106 -1.65 2.59 3.22
N ILE A 107 -2.87 2.12 3.16
CA ILE A 107 -4.04 2.94 2.86
C ILE A 107 -5.14 2.74 3.91
N CYS A 108 -5.90 3.79 4.20
CA CYS A 108 -7.09 3.71 5.09
C CYS A 108 -6.76 3.17 6.49
N GLY A 109 -7.46 2.13 6.95
CA GLY A 109 -7.29 1.50 8.25
C GLY A 109 -5.86 1.00 8.53
N ALA A 110 -5.12 0.59 7.51
CA ALA A 110 -3.74 0.15 7.67
C ALA A 110 -2.82 1.27 8.21
N THR A 111 -3.13 2.54 7.93
CA THR A 111 -2.37 3.68 8.50
C THR A 111 -2.49 3.76 10.01
N ALA A 112 -3.66 3.41 10.60
CA ALA A 112 -3.81 3.32 12.05
C ALA A 112 -2.98 2.16 12.63
N GLY A 113 -2.87 1.05 11.92
CA GLY A 113 -1.96 -0.04 12.27
C GLY A 113 -0.50 0.43 12.31
N LEU A 114 -0.04 1.17 11.28
CA LEU A 114 1.30 1.76 11.26
C LEU A 114 1.51 2.78 12.40
N ALA A 115 0.48 3.55 12.73
CA ALA A 115 0.53 4.52 13.83
C ALA A 115 0.73 3.82 15.19
N ARG A 116 -0.01 2.73 15.45
CA ARG A 116 0.16 1.92 16.67
C ARG A 116 1.55 1.33 16.78
N GLU A 117 2.16 0.97 15.65
CA GLU A 117 3.54 0.51 15.58
C GLU A 117 4.58 1.65 15.72
N GLY A 118 4.16 2.92 15.83
CA GLY A 118 5.07 4.07 15.90
C GLY A 118 5.84 4.35 14.59
N LEU A 119 5.38 3.80 13.46
CA LEU A 119 6.04 3.99 12.16
C LEU A 119 5.73 5.35 11.53
N LEU A 120 4.78 6.10 12.10
CA LEU A 120 4.36 7.42 11.66
C LEU A 120 4.86 8.54 12.59
N ASP A 121 5.58 8.20 13.68
CA ASP A 121 5.92 9.16 14.72
C ASP A 121 6.91 10.24 14.25
N ASP A 122 7.78 9.93 13.30
CA ASP A 122 8.84 10.79 12.77
C ASP A 122 8.84 10.96 11.25
N ARG A 123 7.72 10.58 10.59
CA ARG A 123 7.59 10.57 9.13
C ARG A 123 6.37 11.35 8.67
N ARG A 124 6.51 12.06 7.55
CA ARG A 124 5.35 12.68 6.90
C ARG A 124 4.39 11.58 6.42
N HIS A 125 3.11 11.75 6.71
CA HIS A 125 2.07 10.78 6.41
C HIS A 125 0.70 11.44 6.26
N THR A 126 -0.24 10.68 5.72
CA THR A 126 -1.67 11.00 5.69
C THR A 126 -2.50 9.76 6.06
N SER A 127 -3.80 9.94 6.18
CA SER A 127 -4.77 8.89 6.49
C SER A 127 -6.16 9.36 6.04
N ALA A 128 -7.21 8.67 6.48
CA ALA A 128 -8.60 9.13 6.29
C ALA A 128 -8.80 10.55 6.81
N VAL A 129 -8.42 10.80 8.06
CA VAL A 129 -8.46 12.11 8.73
C VAL A 129 -7.49 12.09 9.91
N SER A 130 -6.99 13.25 10.33
CA SER A 130 -5.98 13.35 11.40
C SER A 130 -6.46 12.78 12.74
N PHE A 131 -7.74 13.00 13.11
CA PHE A 131 -8.27 12.52 14.39
C PHE A 131 -8.43 10.98 14.43
N TYR A 132 -8.51 10.31 13.28
CA TYR A 132 -8.51 8.84 13.22
C TYR A 132 -7.19 8.27 13.74
N LEU A 133 -6.06 8.86 13.31
CA LEU A 133 -4.75 8.47 13.82
C LEU A 133 -4.54 8.90 15.27
N ALA A 134 -5.03 10.07 15.67
CA ALA A 134 -4.92 10.54 17.05
C ALA A 134 -5.55 9.55 18.06
N ALA A 135 -6.60 8.84 17.67
CA ALA A 135 -7.26 7.81 18.49
C ALA A 135 -6.34 6.62 18.79
N THR A 136 -5.26 6.40 18.05
CA THR A 136 -4.27 5.33 18.30
C THR A 136 -3.27 5.67 19.41
N GLY A 137 -3.18 6.95 19.78
CA GLY A 137 -2.21 7.44 20.75
C GLY A 137 -0.79 7.60 20.19
N TYR A 138 -0.61 7.56 18.86
CA TYR A 138 0.69 7.78 18.19
C TYR A 138 1.22 9.20 18.45
N LYS A 139 2.51 9.43 18.20
CA LYS A 139 3.19 10.69 18.52
C LYS A 139 3.48 11.57 17.31
N GLY A 140 3.13 11.13 16.11
CA GLY A 140 3.47 11.78 14.86
C GLY A 140 2.51 12.85 14.37
N ALA A 141 1.62 13.40 15.22
CA ALA A 141 0.59 14.36 14.79
C ALA A 141 1.15 15.60 14.07
N GLU A 142 2.37 16.04 14.41
CA GLU A 142 3.05 17.17 13.76
C GLU A 142 3.53 16.87 12.33
N HIS A 143 3.63 15.59 11.98
CA HIS A 143 4.04 15.11 10.66
C HIS A 143 2.85 14.77 9.75
N TYR A 144 1.61 14.90 10.27
CA TYR A 144 0.41 14.67 9.47
C TYR A 144 0.28 15.72 8.36
N VAL A 145 -0.01 15.27 7.16
CA VAL A 145 -0.24 16.12 5.99
C VAL A 145 -1.64 15.84 5.47
N ASP A 146 -2.46 16.88 5.35
CA ASP A 146 -3.79 16.77 4.73
C ASP A 146 -3.60 16.76 3.20
N ALA A 147 -3.50 15.55 2.64
CA ALA A 147 -3.28 15.30 1.23
C ALA A 147 -3.83 13.91 0.84
N ASP A 148 -4.13 13.73 -0.44
CA ASP A 148 -4.67 12.48 -0.99
C ASP A 148 -3.75 11.28 -0.70
N ALA A 149 -2.46 11.46 -0.93
CA ALA A 149 -1.41 10.49 -0.61
C ALA A 149 -0.10 11.21 -0.26
N VAL A 150 0.68 10.62 0.62
CA VAL A 150 1.98 11.13 1.05
C VAL A 150 3.02 10.03 0.90
N ARG A 151 4.16 10.38 0.30
CA ARG A 151 5.36 9.54 0.29
C ARG A 151 6.48 10.24 1.06
N ASP A 152 7.05 9.53 2.03
CA ASP A 152 8.24 9.94 2.78
C ASP A 152 9.27 8.80 2.74
N GLY A 153 10.26 8.96 1.85
CA GLY A 153 11.24 7.90 1.59
C GLY A 153 10.58 6.61 1.10
N ASP A 154 10.67 5.59 1.91
CA ASP A 154 10.15 4.23 1.66
C ASP A 154 8.73 4.01 2.21
N LEU A 155 8.16 5.01 2.88
CA LEU A 155 6.79 4.94 3.39
C LEU A 155 5.83 5.69 2.46
N ILE A 156 4.71 5.05 2.11
CA ILE A 156 3.61 5.64 1.36
C ILE A 156 2.32 5.45 2.15
N THR A 157 1.55 6.53 2.34
CA THR A 157 0.26 6.50 3.02
C THR A 157 -0.80 7.23 2.22
N ALA A 158 -2.07 6.80 2.32
CA ALA A 158 -3.20 7.44 1.66
C ALA A 158 -4.51 7.30 2.45
N GLY A 159 -5.47 8.16 2.15
CA GLY A 159 -6.84 8.07 2.64
C GLY A 159 -7.67 7.02 1.90
N PRO A 160 -8.83 6.58 2.44
CA PRO A 160 -9.66 5.50 1.87
C PRO A 160 -10.29 5.85 0.52
N THR A 161 -10.43 7.12 0.20
CA THR A 161 -11.04 7.64 -1.03
C THR A 161 -10.01 7.84 -2.15
N GLU A 162 -8.72 7.60 -1.87
CA GLU A 162 -7.60 8.02 -2.71
C GLU A 162 -6.78 6.86 -3.33
N PRO A 163 -7.43 5.78 -3.85
CA PRO A 163 -6.71 4.64 -4.41
C PRO A 163 -5.87 5.02 -5.65
N VAL A 164 -6.26 6.07 -6.37
CA VAL A 164 -5.53 6.56 -7.57
C VAL A 164 -4.28 7.31 -7.14
N ALA A 165 -4.39 8.24 -6.19
CA ALA A 165 -3.24 8.96 -5.64
C ALA A 165 -2.26 8.00 -4.95
N PHE A 166 -2.77 7.02 -4.20
CA PHE A 166 -1.99 5.93 -3.61
C PHE A 166 -1.16 5.19 -4.66
N ALA A 167 -1.80 4.76 -5.75
CA ALA A 167 -1.12 4.06 -6.85
C ALA A 167 -0.05 4.94 -7.50
N ARG A 168 -0.31 6.24 -7.72
CA ARG A 168 0.66 7.18 -8.29
C ARG A 168 1.94 7.25 -7.46
N GLU A 169 1.84 7.34 -6.12
CA GLU A 169 3.01 7.41 -5.25
C GLU A 169 3.78 6.08 -5.24
N ILE A 170 3.09 4.94 -5.32
CA ILE A 170 3.71 3.63 -5.50
C ILE A 170 4.49 3.55 -6.81
N PHE A 171 3.89 3.98 -7.93
CA PHE A 171 4.58 4.01 -9.23
C PHE A 171 5.80 4.91 -9.19
N ALA A 172 5.70 6.07 -8.51
CA ALA A 172 6.83 6.97 -8.35
C ALA A 172 7.97 6.32 -7.58
N ARG A 173 7.67 5.57 -6.53
CA ARG A 173 8.70 4.89 -5.72
C ARG A 173 9.36 3.73 -6.47
N LEU A 174 8.62 3.01 -7.29
CA LEU A 174 9.13 1.87 -8.06
C LEU A 174 9.68 2.22 -9.45
N GLY A 175 9.64 3.51 -9.85
CA GLY A 175 10.06 3.92 -11.19
C GLY A 175 9.12 3.46 -12.31
N ALA A 176 7.90 3.03 -11.98
CA ALA A 176 6.92 2.64 -12.97
C ALA A 176 6.31 3.85 -13.68
N TYR A 177 5.97 3.69 -14.97
CA TYR A 177 5.32 4.72 -15.79
C TYR A 177 6.07 6.05 -15.85
N GLU A 178 7.40 6.03 -15.81
CA GLU A 178 8.20 7.24 -15.95
C GLU A 178 7.85 7.98 -17.25
N GLY A 179 7.62 9.28 -17.15
CA GLY A 179 7.16 10.12 -18.28
C GLY A 179 5.66 9.99 -18.61
N LYS A 180 4.95 8.97 -18.12
CA LYS A 180 3.51 8.75 -18.37
C LYS A 180 2.64 8.82 -17.11
N ARG A 181 3.26 8.95 -15.93
CA ARG A 181 2.59 8.88 -14.63
C ARG A 181 1.57 9.99 -14.42
N ASP A 182 1.90 11.20 -14.86
CA ASP A 182 0.98 12.34 -14.76
C ASP A 182 -0.24 12.19 -15.69
N ALA A 183 -0.03 11.69 -16.92
CA ALA A 183 -1.14 11.38 -17.82
C ALA A 183 -2.03 10.27 -17.23
N TRP A 184 -1.42 9.23 -16.65
CA TRP A 184 -2.17 8.18 -15.97
C TRP A 184 -3.00 8.76 -14.82
N PHE A 185 -2.41 9.61 -13.98
CA PHE A 185 -3.10 10.22 -12.85
C PHE A 185 -4.26 11.10 -13.29
N ARG A 186 -4.05 12.03 -14.23
CA ARG A 186 -5.12 12.87 -14.76
C ARG A 186 -6.27 12.05 -15.36
N LEU A 187 -5.96 10.97 -16.07
CA LEU A 187 -6.99 10.11 -16.65
C LEU A 187 -7.89 9.48 -15.58
N PHE A 188 -7.29 8.90 -14.54
CA PHE A 188 -8.04 8.11 -13.55
C PHE A 188 -8.55 8.94 -12.36
N HIS A 189 -7.87 10.02 -12.00
CA HIS A 189 -8.24 10.88 -10.89
C HIS A 189 -9.11 12.06 -11.36
N ASP A 190 -8.67 12.77 -12.39
CA ASP A 190 -9.34 14.00 -12.85
C ASP A 190 -10.37 13.74 -13.95
N SER A 191 -10.48 12.47 -14.40
CA SER A 191 -11.34 12.09 -15.55
C SER A 191 -11.00 12.86 -16.83
N ASP A 192 -9.73 13.21 -17.03
CA ASP A 192 -9.25 13.95 -18.21
C ASP A 192 -9.13 13.04 -19.44
N PRO A 193 -10.05 13.13 -20.45
CA PRO A 193 -9.99 12.25 -21.60
C PRO A 193 -8.80 12.56 -22.52
N ALA A 194 -8.21 13.76 -22.48
CA ALA A 194 -7.04 14.10 -23.27
C ALA A 194 -5.81 13.31 -22.85
N ALA A 195 -5.70 12.97 -21.56
CA ALA A 195 -4.62 12.17 -21.02
C ALA A 195 -4.60 10.73 -21.55
N PHE A 196 -5.73 10.22 -22.09
CA PHE A 196 -5.79 8.87 -22.67
C PHE A 196 -4.84 8.71 -23.86
N ALA A 197 -4.74 9.71 -24.74
CA ALA A 197 -3.83 9.67 -25.89
C ALA A 197 -2.36 9.72 -25.45
N GLU A 198 -2.04 10.54 -24.44
CA GLU A 198 -0.68 10.65 -23.88
C GLU A 198 -0.23 9.33 -23.21
N LEU A 199 -1.15 8.65 -22.55
CA LEU A 199 -0.85 7.38 -21.86
C LEU A 199 -0.57 6.25 -22.86
N ASN A 200 -1.25 6.22 -24.01
CA ASN A 200 -1.21 5.13 -24.99
C ASN A 200 -0.32 5.41 -26.21
N GLY A 201 0.19 6.63 -26.37
CA GLY A 201 1.17 7.01 -27.40
C GLY A 201 2.58 6.67 -26.94
#